data_ec592cb278409d9b43dc3d0bd1fb4bc5
#
_entry.id   ec592cb278409d9b43dc3d0bd1fb4bc5
#
_cell.length_a   1.000
_cell.length_b   1.000
_cell.length_c   1.000
_cell.angle_alpha   90.00
_cell.angle_beta   90.00
_cell.angle_gamma   90.00
#
_symmetry.space_group_name_H-M   'P 1'
#
loop_
_entity.id
_entity.type
_entity.pdbx_description
1 polymer ?
#
loop_
_entity_poly.entity_id
_entity_poly.type
_entity_poly.pdbx_seq_one_letter_code
_entity_poly.pdbx_strand_id
1 'polypeptide(L)'
;ILLSNNEKAPPVKAQGWYTDTSSKWDAVGENVLEAAYEAWNATQPSDTPLDPTPGQSSCGGFCDWKAWCPHWWTWRHENKSLHKGDFADAVVLIHQYDEGRSTATVEQCVPRNESGDIEPTGEMRTVRFDGRGKESFEALLDAGHQGPLFLGSAMMNRDVWRVGPWCDVLPWSPIPDSGTP
;
A
#
# COMPACT_ATOMS: atom_id res chain seq x y z
N ILE A 1 4.02 -26.50 0.25
CA ILE A 1 3.48 -26.95 1.56
C ILE A 1 4.58 -26.75 2.57
N LEU A 2 4.53 -25.63 3.29
CA LEU A 2 5.38 -25.45 4.46
C LEU A 2 4.77 -26.27 5.58
N LEU A 3 5.26 -27.48 5.74
CA LEU A 3 5.04 -28.23 6.96
C LEU A 3 5.83 -27.50 8.05
N SER A 4 5.11 -26.74 8.86
CA SER A 4 5.68 -26.16 10.07
C SER A 4 6.10 -27.31 10.98
N ASN A 5 7.39 -27.49 11.17
CA ASN A 5 7.95 -28.40 12.18
C ASN A 5 7.75 -27.87 13.62
N ASN A 6 6.72 -27.07 13.83
CA ASN A 6 6.40 -26.58 15.16
C ASN A 6 5.62 -27.67 15.89
N GLU A 7 6.31 -28.50 16.63
CA GLU A 7 5.76 -29.61 17.44
C GLU A 7 4.68 -29.17 18.45
N LYS A 8 4.47 -27.85 18.61
CA LYS A 8 3.44 -27.27 19.48
C LYS A 8 2.18 -26.83 18.75
N ALA A 9 2.14 -26.91 17.41
CA ALA A 9 0.91 -26.61 16.69
C ALA A 9 -0.05 -27.79 16.79
N PRO A 10 -1.27 -27.62 17.29
CA PRO A 10 -2.20 -28.74 17.38
C PRO A 10 -2.48 -29.27 15.96
N PRO A 11 -2.38 -30.56 15.73
CA PRO A 11 -2.53 -31.18 14.41
C PRO A 11 -3.97 -31.10 13.87
N VAL A 12 -4.88 -30.50 14.60
CA VAL A 12 -6.32 -30.46 14.32
C VAL A 12 -6.66 -29.82 12.99
N LYS A 13 -5.93 -28.79 12.57
CA LYS A 13 -6.17 -28.19 11.25
C LYS A 13 -5.61 -29.02 10.10
N ALA A 14 -4.56 -29.77 10.34
CA ALA A 14 -3.99 -30.67 9.34
C ALA A 14 -4.82 -31.94 9.16
N GLN A 15 -5.41 -32.48 10.23
CA GLN A 15 -6.23 -33.70 10.17
C GLN A 15 -7.48 -33.54 9.27
N GLY A 16 -8.10 -32.37 9.25
CA GLY A 16 -9.25 -32.12 8.36
C GLY A 16 -8.92 -32.21 6.86
N TRP A 17 -7.66 -32.05 6.50
CA TRP A 17 -7.19 -32.15 5.12
C TRP A 17 -6.82 -33.58 4.72
N TYR A 18 -6.34 -34.38 5.66
CA TYR A 18 -5.93 -35.76 5.39
C TYR A 18 -7.10 -36.77 5.26
N THR A 19 -8.28 -36.39 5.69
CA THR A 19 -9.47 -37.22 5.55
C THR A 19 -10.26 -36.99 4.28
N ASP A 20 -9.82 -36.02 3.48
CA ASP A 20 -10.53 -35.69 2.23
C ASP A 20 -10.11 -36.57 1.08
N THR A 21 -11.06 -36.82 0.19
CA THR A 21 -10.87 -37.70 -0.95
C THR A 21 -9.78 -37.19 -1.90
N SER A 22 -9.10 -38.11 -2.56
CA SER A 22 -8.02 -37.84 -3.53
C SER A 22 -8.36 -36.74 -4.55
N SER A 23 -9.62 -36.65 -4.96
CA SER A 23 -10.08 -35.66 -5.96
C SER A 23 -9.94 -34.19 -5.52
N LYS A 24 -10.02 -33.92 -4.21
CA LYS A 24 -9.80 -32.55 -3.72
C LYS A 24 -8.32 -32.18 -3.66
N TRP A 25 -7.47 -33.16 -3.39
CA TRP A 25 -6.02 -32.96 -3.43
C TRP A 25 -5.53 -32.75 -4.86
N ASP A 26 -6.11 -33.48 -5.82
CA ASP A 26 -5.79 -33.30 -7.22
C ASP A 26 -6.16 -31.87 -7.65
N ALA A 27 -7.37 -31.40 -7.32
CA ALA A 27 -7.81 -30.02 -7.62
C ALA A 27 -6.96 -28.96 -6.94
N VAL A 28 -6.53 -29.15 -5.68
CA VAL A 28 -5.62 -28.23 -5.00
C VAL A 28 -4.24 -28.27 -5.66
N GLY A 29 -3.76 -29.44 -6.04
CA GLY A 29 -2.49 -29.60 -6.73
C GLY A 29 -2.48 -28.91 -8.08
N GLU A 30 -3.55 -29.07 -8.87
CA GLU A 30 -3.73 -28.41 -10.15
C GLU A 30 -3.76 -26.87 -9.99
N ASN A 31 -4.55 -26.35 -9.06
CA ASN A 31 -4.61 -24.90 -8.81
C ASN A 31 -3.26 -24.31 -8.35
N VAL A 32 -2.50 -25.02 -7.53
CA VAL A 32 -1.16 -24.60 -7.09
C VAL A 32 -0.18 -24.59 -8.26
N LEU A 33 -0.23 -25.62 -9.11
CA LEU A 33 0.62 -25.73 -10.29
C LEU A 33 0.28 -24.63 -11.31
N GLU A 34 -0.99 -24.38 -11.54
CA GLU A 34 -1.45 -23.33 -12.45
C GLU A 34 -0.99 -21.95 -11.94
N ALA A 35 -1.23 -21.63 -10.67
CA ALA A 35 -0.77 -20.37 -10.06
C ALA A 35 0.76 -20.22 -10.11
N ALA A 36 1.49 -21.31 -9.89
CA ALA A 36 2.96 -21.31 -9.98
C ALA A 36 3.44 -21.09 -11.41
N TYR A 37 2.74 -21.69 -12.38
CA TYR A 37 3.06 -21.52 -13.80
C TYR A 37 2.74 -20.10 -14.29
N GLU A 38 1.61 -19.54 -13.88
CA GLU A 38 1.25 -18.15 -14.17
C GLU A 38 2.28 -17.18 -13.58
N ALA A 39 2.65 -17.37 -12.30
CA ALA A 39 3.68 -16.58 -11.65
C ALA A 39 5.04 -16.70 -12.36
N TRP A 40 5.42 -17.91 -12.76
CA TRP A 40 6.63 -18.15 -13.54
C TRP A 40 6.58 -17.39 -14.88
N ASN A 41 5.51 -17.50 -15.63
CA ASN A 41 5.35 -16.80 -16.91
C ASN A 41 5.41 -15.28 -16.74
N ALA A 42 4.77 -14.76 -15.69
CA ALA A 42 4.80 -13.33 -15.39
C ALA A 42 6.19 -12.80 -15.03
N THR A 43 7.10 -13.66 -14.59
CA THR A 43 8.51 -13.29 -14.27
C THR A 43 9.45 -13.47 -15.45
N GLN A 44 9.02 -14.05 -16.58
CA GLN A 44 9.87 -14.20 -17.74
C GLN A 44 10.09 -12.86 -18.44
N PRO A 45 11.31 -12.61 -18.98
CA PRO A 45 11.52 -11.46 -19.85
C PRO A 45 10.53 -11.46 -21.00
N SER A 46 9.85 -10.34 -21.20
CA SER A 46 8.89 -10.16 -22.27
C SER A 46 9.03 -8.77 -22.89
N ASP A 47 8.96 -8.72 -24.22
CA ASP A 47 8.92 -7.43 -24.95
C ASP A 47 7.59 -6.70 -24.72
N THR A 48 6.59 -7.42 -24.24
CA THR A 48 5.28 -6.88 -23.85
C THR A 48 5.01 -7.24 -22.40
N PRO A 49 5.37 -6.37 -21.44
CA PRO A 49 5.05 -6.60 -20.04
C PRO A 49 3.54 -6.80 -19.84
N LEU A 50 3.17 -7.67 -18.91
CA LEU A 50 1.77 -7.83 -18.54
C LEU A 50 1.22 -6.51 -17.99
N ASP A 51 -0.02 -6.20 -18.33
CA ASP A 51 -0.71 -5.05 -17.78
C ASP A 51 -0.83 -5.21 -16.26
N PRO A 52 -0.44 -4.20 -15.48
CA PRO A 52 -0.58 -4.27 -14.03
C PRO A 52 -2.06 -4.40 -13.63
N THR A 53 -2.34 -5.29 -12.71
CA THR A 53 -3.68 -5.48 -12.13
C THR A 53 -3.70 -5.02 -10.68
N PRO A 54 -3.79 -3.71 -10.42
CA PRO A 54 -3.79 -3.20 -9.07
C PRO A 54 -5.03 -3.63 -8.29
N GLY A 55 -4.86 -3.88 -7.00
CA GLY A 55 -5.95 -4.28 -6.13
C GLY A 55 -5.63 -4.04 -4.65
N GLN A 56 -6.67 -3.90 -3.82
CA GLN A 56 -6.49 -3.64 -2.40
C GLN A 56 -5.70 -4.74 -1.68
N SER A 57 -5.96 -6.00 -2.01
CA SER A 57 -5.30 -7.13 -1.37
C SER A 57 -3.83 -7.30 -1.77
N SER A 58 -3.49 -6.93 -2.99
CA SER A 58 -2.13 -7.08 -3.53
C SER A 58 -1.30 -5.81 -3.35
N CYS A 59 -1.82 -4.67 -3.77
CA CYS A 59 -1.08 -3.40 -3.76
C CYS A 59 -1.27 -2.63 -2.46
N GLY A 60 -2.50 -2.61 -1.91
CA GLY A 60 -2.83 -1.77 -0.76
C GLY A 60 -2.11 -2.15 0.52
N GLY A 61 -1.79 -3.43 0.73
CA GLY A 61 -1.19 -3.93 1.97
C GLY A 61 0.32 -4.18 1.91
N PHE A 62 0.83 -4.64 0.76
CA PHE A 62 2.16 -5.27 0.72
C PHE A 62 3.07 -4.76 -0.40
N CYS A 63 2.64 -3.81 -1.21
CA CYS A 63 3.46 -3.30 -2.30
C CYS A 63 4.31 -2.12 -1.85
N ASP A 64 5.62 -2.29 -1.77
CA ASP A 64 6.56 -1.23 -1.41
C ASP A 64 6.62 -0.09 -2.44
N TRP A 65 6.21 -0.37 -3.67
CA TRP A 65 6.22 0.60 -4.78
C TRP A 65 4.94 1.41 -4.91
N LYS A 66 3.91 1.13 -4.10
CA LYS A 66 2.59 1.75 -4.22
C LYS A 66 2.62 3.29 -4.15
N ALA A 67 3.56 3.85 -3.38
CA ALA A 67 3.69 5.30 -3.24
C ALA A 67 3.87 6.00 -4.59
N TRP A 68 4.58 5.37 -5.51
CA TRP A 68 4.96 5.93 -6.80
C TRP A 68 4.30 5.24 -8.00
N CYS A 69 3.46 4.23 -7.76
CA CYS A 69 2.85 3.43 -8.82
C CYS A 69 1.64 4.15 -9.44
N PRO A 70 1.69 4.56 -10.71
CA PRO A 70 0.58 5.24 -11.37
C PRO A 70 -0.67 4.36 -11.43
N HIS A 71 -0.51 3.07 -11.67
CA HIS A 71 -1.62 2.12 -11.74
C HIS A 71 -2.35 1.97 -10.40
N TRP A 72 -1.60 1.99 -9.27
CA TRP A 72 -2.20 2.00 -7.94
C TRP A 72 -3.05 3.25 -7.72
N TRP A 73 -2.55 4.43 -8.08
CA TRP A 73 -3.28 5.68 -7.87
C TRP A 73 -4.51 5.80 -8.75
N THR A 74 -4.47 5.32 -10.01
CA THR A 74 -5.64 5.25 -10.88
C THR A 74 -6.71 4.35 -10.25
N TRP A 75 -6.33 3.13 -9.90
CA TRP A 75 -7.24 2.18 -9.27
C TRP A 75 -7.82 2.73 -7.96
N ARG A 76 -6.97 3.33 -7.15
CA ARG A 76 -7.34 3.94 -5.88
C ARG A 76 -8.35 5.08 -6.06
N HIS A 77 -8.16 5.91 -7.08
CA HIS A 77 -9.07 7.00 -7.41
C HIS A 77 -10.44 6.48 -7.85
N GLU A 78 -10.48 5.48 -8.69
CA GLU A 78 -11.71 4.86 -9.20
C GLU A 78 -12.48 4.11 -8.11
N ASN A 79 -11.77 3.56 -7.12
CA ASN A 79 -12.33 2.72 -6.05
C ASN A 79 -12.39 3.42 -4.69
N LYS A 80 -12.68 4.70 -4.64
CA LYS A 80 -12.75 5.50 -3.40
C LYS A 80 -13.66 4.94 -2.31
N SER A 81 -14.70 4.22 -2.68
CA SER A 81 -15.69 3.67 -1.74
C SER A 81 -15.17 2.53 -0.84
N LEU A 82 -14.07 1.89 -1.21
CA LEU A 82 -13.49 0.76 -0.48
C LEU A 82 -12.78 1.15 0.83
N HIS A 83 -12.73 2.46 1.16
CA HIS A 83 -11.89 2.98 2.25
C HIS A 83 -12.68 3.64 3.38
N LYS A 84 -13.93 3.29 3.52
CA LYS A 84 -14.78 3.86 4.57
C LYS A 84 -14.41 3.27 5.94
N GLY A 85 -13.50 3.95 6.64
CA GLY A 85 -13.13 3.63 8.03
C GLY A 85 -11.89 2.75 8.19
N ASP A 86 -11.25 2.36 7.09
CA ASP A 86 -10.09 1.46 7.10
C ASP A 86 -8.77 2.22 6.86
N PHE A 87 -7.68 1.47 6.90
CA PHE A 87 -6.36 1.97 6.54
C PHE A 87 -6.28 2.25 5.05
N ALA A 88 -5.77 3.41 4.69
CA ALA A 88 -5.65 3.82 3.30
C ALA A 88 -4.41 4.67 3.06
N ASP A 89 -4.02 4.75 1.79
CA ASP A 89 -2.90 5.56 1.34
C ASP A 89 -3.38 6.93 0.88
N ALA A 90 -2.58 7.96 1.13
CA ALA A 90 -2.84 9.30 0.65
C ALA A 90 -1.54 10.03 0.29
N VAL A 91 -1.63 10.94 -0.69
CA VAL A 91 -0.61 11.96 -0.90
C VAL A 91 -1.16 13.28 -0.39
N VAL A 92 -0.36 13.99 0.37
CA VAL A 92 -0.78 15.22 1.04
C VAL A 92 0.28 16.32 0.94
N LEU A 93 -0.19 17.57 0.95
CA LEU A 93 0.63 18.75 1.20
C LEU A 93 0.43 19.21 2.64
N ILE A 94 1.52 19.52 3.33
CA ILE A 94 1.48 20.04 4.70
C ILE A 94 1.32 21.56 4.64
N HIS A 95 0.29 22.09 5.27
CA HIS A 95 0.07 23.53 5.41
C HIS A 95 0.55 24.04 6.76
N GLN A 96 0.30 23.29 7.83
CA GLN A 96 0.67 23.69 9.17
C GLN A 96 0.93 22.45 10.03
N TYR A 97 1.91 22.54 10.93
CA TYR A 97 2.19 21.53 11.95
C TYR A 97 2.16 22.15 13.34
N ASP A 98 1.41 21.53 14.24
CA ASP A 98 1.38 21.81 15.68
C ASP A 98 2.17 20.72 16.39
N GLU A 99 3.43 21.01 16.70
CA GLU A 99 4.33 20.07 17.37
C GLU A 99 3.79 19.65 18.74
N GLY A 100 3.22 20.60 19.52
CA GLY A 100 2.70 20.33 20.86
C GLY A 100 1.55 19.33 20.88
N ARG A 101 0.79 19.26 19.81
CA ARG A 101 -0.33 18.31 19.63
C ARG A 101 0.02 17.14 18.72
N SER A 102 1.16 17.18 18.07
CA SER A 102 1.59 16.24 17.04
C SER A 102 0.52 16.11 15.92
N THR A 103 -0.03 17.26 15.49
CA THR A 103 -1.07 17.30 14.46
C THR A 103 -0.68 18.23 13.33
N ALA A 104 -0.96 17.82 12.09
CA ALA A 104 -0.81 18.67 10.93
C ALA A 104 -2.15 18.94 10.25
N THR A 105 -2.29 20.14 9.70
CA THR A 105 -3.31 20.45 8.72
C THR A 105 -2.73 20.18 7.35
N VAL A 106 -3.38 19.30 6.61
CA VAL A 106 -2.91 18.84 5.31
C VAL A 106 -3.98 19.03 4.25
N GLU A 107 -3.57 19.19 3.02
CA GLU A 107 -4.43 19.14 1.85
C GLU A 107 -4.23 17.83 1.13
N GLN A 108 -5.31 17.11 0.86
CA GLN A 108 -5.26 15.88 0.10
C GLN A 108 -4.96 16.17 -1.36
N CYS A 109 -4.08 15.37 -1.96
CA CYS A 109 -3.70 15.46 -3.36
C CYS A 109 -4.02 14.18 -4.10
N VAL A 110 -4.23 14.29 -5.39
CA VAL A 110 -4.36 13.15 -6.31
C VAL A 110 -3.14 13.14 -7.23
N PRO A 111 -2.30 12.11 -7.18
CA PRO A 111 -1.25 11.95 -8.18
C PRO A 111 -1.84 11.71 -9.56
N ARG A 112 -1.35 12.43 -10.56
CA ARG A 112 -1.70 12.22 -11.96
C ARG A 112 -0.75 11.23 -12.61
N ASN A 113 -1.29 10.27 -13.33
CA ASN A 113 -0.53 9.14 -13.85
C ASN A 113 0.47 9.50 -14.95
N GLU A 114 0.13 10.47 -15.79
CA GLU A 114 0.88 10.72 -17.03
C GLU A 114 2.04 11.71 -16.85
N SER A 115 1.94 12.61 -15.88
CA SER A 115 2.97 13.64 -15.66
C SER A 115 3.71 13.50 -14.34
N GLY A 116 3.25 12.61 -13.46
CA GLY A 116 3.76 12.51 -12.09
C GLY A 116 3.46 13.73 -11.22
N ASP A 117 2.67 14.66 -11.72
CA ASP A 117 2.24 15.83 -10.96
C ASP A 117 1.19 15.45 -9.93
N ILE A 118 1.08 16.26 -8.89
CA ILE A 118 -0.03 16.16 -7.94
C ILE A 118 -1.04 17.25 -8.20
N GLU A 119 -2.31 16.90 -8.05
CA GLU A 119 -3.41 17.87 -8.10
C GLU A 119 -4.00 18.01 -6.69
N PRO A 120 -3.86 19.20 -6.07
CA PRO A 120 -4.55 19.49 -4.82
C PRO A 120 -6.06 19.40 -5.01
N THR A 121 -6.74 18.75 -4.07
CA THR A 121 -8.20 18.56 -4.18
C THR A 121 -9.01 19.65 -3.51
N GLY A 122 -8.37 20.54 -2.78
CA GLY A 122 -9.02 21.52 -1.89
C GLY A 122 -9.56 20.88 -0.60
N GLU A 123 -9.44 19.57 -0.43
CA GLU A 123 -9.92 18.88 0.76
C GLU A 123 -8.89 18.96 1.90
N MET A 124 -9.18 19.81 2.88
CA MET A 124 -8.35 19.94 4.06
C MET A 124 -8.66 18.84 5.07
N ARG A 125 -7.62 18.28 5.69
CA ARG A 125 -7.72 17.24 6.72
C ARG A 125 -6.80 17.57 7.89
N THR A 126 -7.17 17.09 9.07
CA THR A 126 -6.26 17.05 10.21
C THR A 126 -5.63 15.67 10.28
N VAL A 127 -4.32 15.60 10.33
CA VAL A 127 -3.57 14.36 10.53
C VAL A 127 -2.92 14.39 11.90
N ARG A 128 -3.13 13.35 12.69
CA ARG A 128 -2.44 13.14 13.94
C ARG A 128 -1.35 12.10 13.75
N PHE A 129 -0.14 12.45 14.18
CA PHE A 129 1.02 11.57 14.12
C PHE A 129 1.32 11.01 15.53
N ASP A 130 1.62 9.71 15.60
CA ASP A 130 2.09 9.08 16.81
C ASP A 130 3.14 8.00 16.53
N GLY A 131 3.91 7.64 17.57
CA GLY A 131 4.96 6.62 17.51
C GLY A 131 5.93 6.83 16.34
N ARG A 132 6.29 5.76 15.65
CA ARG A 132 7.25 5.78 14.54
C ARG A 132 6.80 6.68 13.38
N GLY A 133 5.50 6.77 13.12
CA GLY A 133 4.98 7.68 12.08
C GLY A 133 5.28 9.15 12.41
N LYS A 134 5.23 9.53 13.69
CA LYS A 134 5.64 10.86 14.14
C LYS A 134 7.15 11.07 13.95
N GLU A 135 7.97 10.12 14.41
CA GLU A 135 9.43 10.19 14.27
C GLU A 135 9.85 10.35 12.80
N SER A 136 9.25 9.58 11.90
CA SER A 136 9.52 9.68 10.46
C SER A 136 9.10 11.04 9.90
N PHE A 137 7.94 11.54 10.29
CA PHE A 137 7.47 12.86 9.86
C PHE A 137 8.36 13.99 10.33
N GLU A 138 8.72 14.00 11.62
CA GLU A 138 9.59 15.03 12.20
C GLU A 138 11.00 14.99 11.58
N ALA A 139 11.54 13.81 11.32
CA ALA A 139 12.82 13.66 10.62
C ALA A 139 12.80 14.27 9.21
N LEU A 140 11.67 14.20 8.49
CA LEU A 140 11.53 14.84 7.18
C LEU A 140 11.48 16.38 7.32
N LEU A 141 10.79 16.90 8.33
CA LEU A 141 10.77 18.33 8.60
C LEU A 141 12.15 18.85 8.95
N ASP A 142 12.87 18.14 9.82
CA ASP A 142 14.24 18.48 10.23
C ASP A 142 15.21 18.43 9.05
N ALA A 143 15.00 17.55 8.09
CA ALA A 143 15.72 17.50 6.83
C ALA A 143 15.34 18.63 5.85
N GLY A 144 14.39 19.49 6.21
CA GLY A 144 13.95 20.62 5.39
C GLY A 144 12.99 20.23 4.25
N HIS A 145 12.35 19.07 4.33
CA HIS A 145 11.38 18.66 3.31
C HIS A 145 10.15 19.58 3.34
N GLN A 146 9.82 20.17 2.19
CA GLN A 146 8.67 21.07 2.02
C GLN A 146 7.69 20.58 0.93
N GLY A 147 7.99 19.44 0.32
CA GLY A 147 7.19 18.85 -0.76
C GLY A 147 6.02 18.03 -0.25
N PRO A 148 5.29 17.39 -1.16
CA PRO A 148 4.24 16.47 -0.81
C PRO A 148 4.78 15.24 -0.09
N LEU A 149 3.93 14.65 0.77
CA LEU A 149 4.22 13.44 1.50
C LEU A 149 3.27 12.32 1.10
N PHE A 150 3.79 11.12 1.01
CA PHE A 150 3.02 9.90 1.01
C PHE A 150 2.77 9.43 2.44
N LEU A 151 1.51 9.20 2.77
CA LEU A 151 1.05 8.59 4.01
C LEU A 151 0.50 7.20 3.68
N GLY A 152 1.29 6.17 3.97
CA GLY A 152 0.93 4.79 3.71
C GLY A 152 0.19 4.16 4.88
N SER A 153 -0.91 3.47 4.59
CA SER A 153 -1.73 2.77 5.60
C SER A 153 -2.20 3.67 6.76
N ALA A 154 -2.49 4.93 6.48
CA ALA A 154 -3.06 5.85 7.46
C ALA A 154 -4.51 5.45 7.79
N MET A 155 -4.88 5.50 9.06
CA MET A 155 -6.26 5.27 9.48
C MET A 155 -7.09 6.52 9.15
N MET A 156 -7.99 6.40 8.19
CA MET A 156 -8.79 7.51 7.70
C MET A 156 -10.15 7.56 8.39
N ASN A 157 -10.29 8.41 9.39
CA ASN A 157 -11.56 8.76 9.99
C ASN A 157 -12.11 10.05 9.33
N ARG A 158 -13.41 10.35 9.58
CA ARG A 158 -14.07 11.49 8.93
C ARG A 158 -13.35 12.83 9.15
N ASP A 159 -12.89 13.09 10.36
CA ASP A 159 -12.38 14.40 10.75
C ASP A 159 -10.87 14.40 11.00
N VAL A 160 -10.32 13.30 11.46
CA VAL A 160 -8.89 13.18 11.83
C VAL A 160 -8.33 11.87 11.30
N TRP A 161 -7.34 11.97 10.46
CA TRP A 161 -6.53 10.81 10.07
C TRP A 161 -5.47 10.53 11.12
N ARG A 162 -5.12 9.27 11.26
CA ARG A 162 -4.09 8.86 12.21
C ARG A 162 -2.97 8.13 11.49
N VAL A 163 -1.77 8.63 11.70
CA VAL A 163 -0.53 8.04 11.19
C VAL A 163 0.23 7.50 12.40
N GLY A 164 0.18 6.20 12.58
CA GLY A 164 0.73 5.48 13.73
C GLY A 164 2.05 4.78 13.41
N PRO A 165 2.49 3.88 14.31
CA PRO A 165 3.80 3.22 14.21
C PRO A 165 3.95 2.27 13.01
N TRP A 166 2.85 1.86 12.39
CA TRP A 166 2.83 0.95 11.24
C TRP A 166 2.57 1.66 9.91
N CYS A 167 2.50 2.98 9.94
CA CYS A 167 2.28 3.78 8.76
C CYS A 167 3.60 4.20 8.12
N ASP A 168 3.62 4.26 6.80
CA ASP A 168 4.74 4.83 6.07
C ASP A 168 4.55 6.34 5.95
N VAL A 169 5.63 7.09 6.18
CA VAL A 169 5.69 8.53 5.92
C VAL A 169 6.93 8.78 5.07
N LEU A 170 6.72 9.07 3.81
CA LEU A 170 7.78 9.21 2.82
C LEU A 170 7.64 10.52 2.05
N PRO A 171 8.76 11.13 1.61
CA PRO A 171 8.68 12.17 0.59
C PRO A 171 8.02 11.57 -0.65
N TRP A 172 7.03 12.26 -1.18
CA TRP A 172 6.46 11.85 -2.44
C TRP A 172 7.07 12.66 -3.58
N SER A 173 7.55 11.97 -4.58
CA SER A 173 7.95 12.56 -5.86
C SER A 173 7.50 11.63 -6.98
N PRO A 174 7.15 12.16 -8.15
CA PRO A 174 6.90 11.30 -9.30
C PRO A 174 8.15 10.46 -9.57
N ILE A 175 7.95 9.25 -10.10
CA ILE A 175 9.07 8.50 -10.67
C ILE A 175 9.62 9.39 -11.80
N PRO A 176 10.90 9.80 -11.75
CA PRO A 176 11.47 10.53 -12.86
C PRO A 176 11.22 9.70 -14.11
N ASP A 177 10.65 10.31 -15.14
CA ASP A 177 10.63 9.68 -16.44
C ASP A 177 12.05 9.15 -16.67
N SER A 178 12.16 7.85 -16.89
CA SER A 178 13.43 7.25 -17.27
C SER A 178 13.80 7.90 -18.59
N GLY A 179 14.40 9.08 -18.45
CA GLY A 179 14.79 9.91 -19.58
C GLY A 179 15.52 9.04 -20.54
N THR A 180 14.97 8.91 -21.70
CA THR A 180 15.64 8.31 -22.85
C THR A 180 17.06 8.84 -22.87
N PRO A 181 18.07 7.98 -22.83
CA PRO A 181 19.48 8.39 -22.85
C PRO A 181 19.80 9.21 -24.09
#